data_e1622c72a9dc313de129e64cff92b06a
#
_entry.id   e1622c72a9dc313de129e64cff92b06a
#
_cell.length_a   1.000
_cell.length_b   1.000
_cell.length_c   1.000
_cell.angle_alpha   90.00
_cell.angle_beta   90.00
_cell.angle_gamma   90.00
#
_symmetry.space_group_name_H-M   'P 1'
#
loop_
_entity.id
_entity.type
_entity.pdbx_description
1 polymer ?
#
loop_
_entity_poly.entity_id
_entity_poly.type
_entity_poly.pdbx_seq_one_letter_code
_entity_poly.pdbx_strand_id
1 'polypeptide(L)'
;MTKFILSLAAFMLFSAGIFSQEMTITKNRKLPSVDIKDMKGNPFNTSNIANDGKPMIVSFWATWCKPCIKEMTAIHDVYAEWQEETGVKFYAVSIDDARSSSQVAPLVNGKGWDYTVLLDQNSDFKRAMNVGPIPQTFVVNGKGEIVWQHTSFSEGSELDLIEVVRKVAKGEEVK
;
A
#
# COMPACT_ATOMS: atom_id res chain seq x y z
N MET A 1 -1.03 -58.11 -53.39
CA MET A 1 -2.15 -57.61 -52.52
C MET A 1 -1.50 -57.05 -51.27
N THR A 2 -1.18 -55.76 -51.33
CA THR A 2 -0.44 -55.11 -50.24
C THR A 2 -1.34 -54.00 -49.64
N LYS A 3 -1.75 -54.22 -48.39
CA LYS A 3 -2.63 -53.28 -47.66
C LYS A 3 -1.79 -52.18 -47.08
N PHE A 4 -1.99 -50.94 -47.56
CA PHE A 4 -1.47 -49.74 -46.92
C PHE A 4 -2.32 -49.36 -45.68
N ILE A 5 -1.71 -49.34 -44.50
CA ILE A 5 -2.28 -48.81 -43.29
C ILE A 5 -1.83 -47.38 -43.14
N LEU A 6 -2.71 -46.42 -43.32
CA LEU A 6 -2.49 -44.99 -43.03
C LEU A 6 -2.64 -44.81 -41.51
N SER A 7 -1.51 -44.51 -40.84
CA SER A 7 -1.55 -44.07 -39.43
C SER A 7 -1.77 -42.55 -39.39
N LEU A 8 -2.95 -42.16 -38.88
CA LEU A 8 -3.34 -40.78 -38.67
C LEU A 8 -2.83 -40.33 -37.28
N ALA A 9 -1.71 -39.64 -37.25
CA ALA A 9 -1.20 -39.04 -36.01
C ALA A 9 -1.99 -37.77 -35.71
N ALA A 10 -2.89 -37.84 -34.72
CA ALA A 10 -3.60 -36.70 -34.18
C ALA A 10 -2.63 -35.83 -33.31
N PHE A 11 -2.26 -34.68 -33.82
CA PHE A 11 -1.45 -33.68 -33.12
C PHE A 11 -2.37 -32.88 -32.19
N MET A 12 -2.46 -33.25 -30.90
CA MET A 12 -3.14 -32.45 -29.89
C MET A 12 -2.32 -31.18 -29.60
N LEU A 13 -2.78 -30.05 -30.14
CA LEU A 13 -2.33 -28.73 -29.73
C LEU A 13 -2.86 -28.44 -28.32
N PHE A 14 -1.99 -28.60 -27.34
CA PHE A 14 -2.24 -28.17 -25.98
C PHE A 14 -1.99 -26.65 -25.91
N SER A 15 -3.04 -25.88 -26.08
CA SER A 15 -2.99 -24.43 -25.88
C SER A 15 -2.85 -24.17 -24.37
N ALA A 16 -1.62 -23.91 -23.92
CA ALA A 16 -1.35 -23.37 -22.60
C ALA A 16 -1.96 -21.96 -22.53
N GLY A 17 -3.15 -21.88 -21.99
CA GLY A 17 -3.76 -20.60 -21.60
C GLY A 17 -2.86 -19.95 -20.55
N ILE A 18 -2.19 -18.85 -20.91
CA ILE A 18 -1.51 -17.99 -19.95
C ILE A 18 -2.62 -17.33 -19.13
N PHE A 19 -2.87 -17.85 -17.92
CA PHE A 19 -3.69 -17.18 -16.93
C PHE A 19 -2.89 -15.98 -16.44
N SER A 20 -3.06 -14.86 -17.11
CA SER A 20 -2.70 -13.55 -16.54
C SER A 20 -3.65 -13.35 -15.36
N GLN A 21 -3.13 -13.49 -14.14
CA GLN A 21 -3.87 -13.07 -12.96
C GLN A 21 -3.94 -11.54 -12.99
N GLU A 22 -4.95 -11.05 -13.66
CA GLU A 22 -5.38 -9.67 -13.54
C GLU A 22 -5.73 -9.43 -12.06
N MET A 23 -4.92 -8.62 -11.39
CA MET A 23 -5.13 -8.24 -10.00
C MET A 23 -6.40 -7.37 -9.96
N THR A 24 -7.55 -8.03 -9.78
CA THR A 24 -8.85 -7.36 -9.70
C THR A 24 -8.86 -6.52 -8.42
N ILE A 25 -8.59 -5.22 -8.55
CA ILE A 25 -8.88 -4.27 -7.48
C ILE A 25 -10.39 -4.33 -7.27
N THR A 26 -10.81 -4.88 -6.14
CA THR A 26 -12.23 -4.91 -5.76
C THR A 26 -12.69 -3.46 -5.63
N LYS A 27 -13.39 -2.98 -6.64
CA LYS A 27 -13.92 -1.62 -6.74
C LYS A 27 -14.73 -1.36 -5.46
N ASN A 28 -14.35 -0.34 -4.67
CA ASN A 28 -15.01 0.13 -3.43
C ASN A 28 -14.60 -0.54 -2.10
N ARG A 29 -13.41 -1.14 -1.97
CA ARG A 29 -12.92 -1.58 -0.65
C ARG A 29 -12.60 -0.35 0.22
N LYS A 30 -13.32 -0.19 1.32
CA LYS A 30 -13.05 0.87 2.30
C LYS A 30 -12.01 0.44 3.34
N LEU A 31 -11.39 1.42 3.98
CA LEU A 31 -10.56 1.16 5.15
C LEU A 31 -11.42 0.49 6.25
N PRO A 32 -10.95 -0.64 6.81
CA PRO A 32 -11.65 -1.29 7.93
C PRO A 32 -11.53 -0.45 9.20
N SER A 33 -12.55 -0.56 10.08
CA SER A 33 -12.53 0.07 11.40
C SER A 33 -11.86 -0.86 12.40
N VAL A 34 -10.71 -0.44 12.93
CA VAL A 34 -9.88 -1.20 13.89
C VAL A 34 -9.31 -0.23 14.92
N ASP A 35 -9.26 -0.63 16.17
CA ASP A 35 -8.64 0.15 17.24
C ASP A 35 -7.13 -0.15 17.31
N ILE A 36 -6.34 0.89 17.09
CA ILE A 36 -4.88 0.89 17.20
C ILE A 36 -4.44 2.06 18.10
N LYS A 37 -3.18 2.48 18.08
CA LYS A 37 -2.72 3.59 18.91
C LYS A 37 -2.05 4.68 18.06
N ASP A 38 -2.07 5.92 18.55
CA ASP A 38 -1.16 6.97 18.06
C ASP A 38 0.25 6.81 18.68
N MET A 39 1.21 7.65 18.26
CA MET A 39 2.57 7.64 18.81
C MET A 39 2.67 8.01 20.30
N LYS A 40 1.63 8.64 20.86
CA LYS A 40 1.55 8.99 22.29
C LYS A 40 0.93 7.86 23.12
N GLY A 41 0.48 6.76 22.45
CA GLY A 41 -0.15 5.62 23.08
C GLY A 41 -1.66 5.79 23.29
N ASN A 42 -2.27 6.87 22.82
CA ASN A 42 -3.72 7.07 22.89
C ASN A 42 -4.44 6.14 21.92
N PRO A 43 -5.66 5.67 22.27
CA PRO A 43 -6.49 4.92 21.33
C PRO A 43 -6.80 5.73 20.07
N PHE A 44 -6.70 5.07 18.91
CA PHE A 44 -7.05 5.63 17.61
C PHE A 44 -7.83 4.60 16.81
N ASN A 45 -9.03 4.93 16.40
CA ASN A 45 -9.79 4.06 15.49
C ASN A 45 -9.46 4.41 14.04
N THR A 46 -9.17 3.39 13.22
CA THR A 46 -8.77 3.60 11.80
C THR A 46 -9.88 4.15 10.91
N SER A 47 -11.15 4.14 11.35
CA SER A 47 -12.23 4.87 10.68
C SER A 47 -12.04 6.40 10.71
N ASN A 48 -11.16 6.90 11.59
CA ASN A 48 -10.77 8.30 11.69
C ASN A 48 -9.60 8.68 10.73
N ILE A 49 -9.10 7.74 9.94
CA ILE A 49 -8.18 8.03 8.85
C ILE A 49 -8.96 8.82 7.79
N ALA A 50 -8.73 10.12 7.75
CA ALA A 50 -9.45 11.06 6.89
C ALA A 50 -8.56 12.24 6.49
N ASN A 51 -8.95 12.94 5.44
CA ASN A 51 -8.24 14.12 4.92
C ASN A 51 -9.19 15.10 4.20
N ASP A 52 -10.33 15.40 4.79
CA ASP A 52 -11.29 16.43 4.31
C ASP A 52 -11.63 16.30 2.81
N GLY A 53 -11.85 15.07 2.35
CA GLY A 53 -12.18 14.78 0.96
C GLY A 53 -10.99 14.70 0.00
N LYS A 54 -9.76 14.93 0.47
CA LYS A 54 -8.52 14.85 -0.30
C LYS A 54 -7.91 13.44 -0.25
N PRO A 55 -6.96 13.11 -1.15
CA PRO A 55 -6.30 11.80 -1.14
C PRO A 55 -5.50 11.56 0.13
N MET A 56 -5.35 10.28 0.45
CA MET A 56 -4.52 9.79 1.55
C MET A 56 -3.61 8.67 1.06
N ILE A 57 -2.42 8.59 1.65
CA ILE A 57 -1.53 7.45 1.55
C ILE A 57 -1.54 6.75 2.89
N VAL A 58 -1.69 5.41 2.89
CA VAL A 58 -1.57 4.56 4.07
C VAL A 58 -0.49 3.53 3.78
N SER A 59 0.66 3.64 4.45
CA SER A 59 1.78 2.73 4.27
C SER A 59 2.07 1.94 5.54
N PHE A 60 2.17 0.61 5.40
CA PHE A 60 2.55 -0.31 6.47
C PHE A 60 4.07 -0.53 6.47
N TRP A 61 4.69 -0.30 7.61
CA TRP A 61 6.14 -0.33 7.78
C TRP A 61 6.56 -0.84 9.16
N ALA A 62 7.87 -0.98 9.39
CA ALA A 62 8.43 -1.26 10.70
C ALA A 62 9.85 -0.69 10.82
N THR A 63 10.33 -0.47 12.05
CA THR A 63 11.66 0.07 12.33
C THR A 63 12.80 -0.84 11.84
N TRP A 64 12.56 -2.14 11.78
CA TRP A 64 13.51 -3.16 11.28
C TRP A 64 13.43 -3.39 9.77
N CYS A 65 12.49 -2.74 9.07
CA CYS A 65 12.27 -2.91 7.64
C CYS A 65 13.09 -1.89 6.84
N LYS A 66 14.27 -2.28 6.37
CA LYS A 66 15.15 -1.40 5.58
C LYS A 66 14.51 -0.83 4.31
N PRO A 67 13.81 -1.62 3.46
CA PRO A 67 13.14 -1.04 2.28
C PRO A 67 12.02 -0.07 2.65
N CYS A 68 11.29 -0.29 3.76
CA CYS A 68 10.28 0.65 4.25
C CYS A 68 10.89 2.00 4.62
N ILE A 69 12.03 1.98 5.32
CA ILE A 69 12.74 3.21 5.70
C ILE A 69 13.23 3.96 4.46
N LYS A 70 13.68 3.26 3.41
CA LYS A 70 14.06 3.88 2.14
C LYS A 70 12.86 4.54 1.45
N GLU A 71 11.73 3.83 1.33
CA GLU A 71 10.48 4.38 0.78
C GLU A 71 10.06 5.66 1.51
N MET A 72 9.93 5.58 2.83
CA MET A 72 9.50 6.72 3.64
C MET A 72 10.48 7.90 3.57
N THR A 73 11.78 7.64 3.44
CA THR A 73 12.77 8.71 3.27
C THR A 73 12.64 9.35 1.89
N ALA A 74 12.54 8.57 0.81
CA ALA A 74 12.36 9.09 -0.54
C ALA A 74 11.08 9.93 -0.67
N ILE A 75 9.98 9.48 -0.05
CA ILE A 75 8.72 10.24 -0.03
C ILE A 75 8.89 11.52 0.80
N HIS A 76 9.58 11.47 1.95
CA HIS A 76 9.77 12.64 2.81
C HIS A 76 10.48 13.78 2.08
N ASP A 77 11.48 13.47 1.27
CA ASP A 77 12.26 14.45 0.52
C ASP A 77 11.40 15.30 -0.44
N VAL A 78 10.23 14.79 -0.85
CA VAL A 78 9.31 15.45 -1.80
C VAL A 78 7.89 15.67 -1.22
N TYR A 79 7.65 15.26 0.01
CA TYR A 79 6.31 15.25 0.60
C TYR A 79 5.68 16.64 0.70
N ALA A 80 6.47 17.67 1.02
CA ALA A 80 5.98 19.04 1.09
C ALA A 80 5.43 19.53 -0.26
N GLU A 81 6.10 19.18 -1.37
CA GLU A 81 5.62 19.48 -2.73
C GLU A 81 4.32 18.74 -3.04
N TRP A 82 4.23 17.47 -2.64
CA TRP A 82 3.02 16.66 -2.83
C TRP A 82 1.83 17.21 -2.06
N GLN A 83 2.06 17.70 -0.83
CA GLN A 83 1.03 18.33 -0.02
C GLN A 83 0.55 19.64 -0.62
N GLU A 84 1.46 20.47 -1.12
CA GLU A 84 1.11 21.75 -1.78
C GLU A 84 0.28 21.48 -3.05
N GLU A 85 0.69 20.50 -3.86
CA GLU A 85 0.05 20.19 -5.14
C GLU A 85 -1.31 19.49 -4.99
N THR A 86 -1.40 18.50 -4.10
CA THR A 86 -2.54 17.58 -4.04
C THR A 86 -3.32 17.64 -2.72
N GLY A 87 -2.72 18.22 -1.69
CA GLY A 87 -3.22 18.20 -0.34
C GLY A 87 -3.17 16.81 0.31
N VAL A 88 -2.37 15.88 -0.23
CA VAL A 88 -2.29 14.51 0.27
C VAL A 88 -1.84 14.44 1.73
N LYS A 89 -2.38 13.49 2.49
CA LYS A 89 -1.96 13.18 3.86
C LYS A 89 -1.39 11.77 3.92
N PHE A 90 -0.23 11.63 4.58
CA PHE A 90 0.45 10.36 4.75
C PHE A 90 0.22 9.81 6.16
N TYR A 91 -0.30 8.58 6.22
CA TYR A 91 -0.47 7.79 7.42
C TYR A 91 0.53 6.64 7.41
N ALA A 92 1.54 6.72 8.27
CA ALA A 92 2.54 5.68 8.45
C ALA A 92 2.12 4.72 9.56
N VAL A 93 1.69 3.51 9.20
CA VAL A 93 1.22 2.49 10.14
C VAL A 93 2.36 1.54 10.48
N SER A 94 2.95 1.70 11.66
CA SER A 94 3.99 0.79 12.17
C SER A 94 3.36 -0.52 12.64
N ILE A 95 3.94 -1.62 12.19
CA ILE A 95 3.63 -2.98 12.67
C ILE A 95 4.66 -3.50 13.68
N ASP A 96 5.47 -2.60 14.26
CA ASP A 96 6.35 -2.93 15.37
C ASP A 96 5.53 -3.46 16.55
N ASP A 97 5.88 -4.65 17.03
CA ASP A 97 5.21 -5.26 18.18
C ASP A 97 5.54 -4.56 19.51
N ALA A 98 5.02 -5.06 20.62
CA ALA A 98 5.23 -4.47 21.93
C ALA A 98 6.72 -4.38 22.33
N ARG A 99 7.62 -5.19 21.74
CA ARG A 99 9.07 -5.19 22.05
C ARG A 99 9.82 -4.12 21.26
N SER A 100 9.38 -3.82 20.04
CA SER A 100 10.06 -2.89 19.12
C SER A 100 9.38 -1.53 18.98
N SER A 101 8.11 -1.41 19.33
CA SER A 101 7.33 -0.17 19.16
C SER A 101 7.92 1.06 19.88
N SER A 102 8.68 0.86 20.96
CA SER A 102 9.39 1.97 21.63
C SER A 102 10.47 2.63 20.73
N GLN A 103 10.90 1.96 19.66
CA GLN A 103 11.89 2.49 18.71
C GLN A 103 11.25 3.38 17.63
N VAL A 104 9.92 3.33 17.45
CA VAL A 104 9.23 4.07 16.39
C VAL A 104 9.39 5.57 16.54
N ALA A 105 9.04 6.14 17.70
CA ALA A 105 9.13 7.59 17.92
C ALA A 105 10.56 8.13 17.81
N PRO A 106 11.60 7.51 18.40
CA PRO A 106 12.99 7.93 18.19
C PRO A 106 13.42 7.91 16.72
N LEU A 107 13.04 6.89 15.95
CA LEU A 107 13.36 6.81 14.53
C LEU A 107 12.67 7.90 13.71
N VAL A 108 11.34 8.07 13.89
CA VAL A 108 10.56 9.10 13.21
C VAL A 108 11.12 10.49 13.47
N ASN A 109 11.38 10.82 14.75
CA ASN A 109 11.94 12.10 15.15
C ASN A 109 13.37 12.29 14.60
N GLY A 110 14.20 11.26 14.65
CA GLY A 110 15.57 11.29 14.14
C GLY A 110 15.67 11.46 12.64
N LYS A 111 14.64 11.03 11.90
CA LYS A 111 14.49 11.24 10.45
C LYS A 111 13.79 12.56 10.09
N GLY A 112 13.18 13.25 11.05
CA GLY A 112 12.41 14.45 10.80
C GLY A 112 11.12 14.22 10.04
N TRP A 113 10.59 12.99 10.04
CA TRP A 113 9.35 12.68 9.32
C TRP A 113 8.13 13.30 10.01
N ASP A 114 7.38 14.08 9.26
CA ASP A 114 6.18 14.80 9.71
C ASP A 114 4.86 14.09 9.38
N TYR A 115 4.94 12.78 9.14
CA TYR A 115 3.79 11.94 8.87
C TYR A 115 2.88 11.74 10.09
N THR A 116 1.61 11.42 9.85
CA THR A 116 0.76 10.90 10.92
C THR A 116 1.11 9.44 11.17
N VAL A 117 1.80 9.17 12.29
CA VAL A 117 2.25 7.82 12.64
C VAL A 117 1.27 7.13 13.57
N LEU A 118 0.91 5.89 13.24
CA LEU A 118 0.03 5.03 14.00
C LEU A 118 0.76 3.73 14.35
N LEU A 119 0.40 3.11 15.49
CA LEU A 119 1.03 1.91 16.02
C LEU A 119 0.03 0.75 16.02
N ASP A 120 0.23 -0.21 15.13
CA ASP A 120 -0.55 -1.45 15.02
C ASP A 120 0.22 -2.62 15.68
N GLN A 121 0.48 -2.50 16.97
CA GLN A 121 1.33 -3.41 17.75
C GLN A 121 0.88 -4.88 17.72
N ASN A 122 -0.42 -5.11 17.55
CA ASN A 122 -1.01 -6.44 17.46
C ASN A 122 -1.20 -6.92 16.01
N SER A 123 -0.85 -6.09 15.02
CA SER A 123 -1.12 -6.34 13.60
C SER A 123 -2.63 -6.54 13.28
N ASP A 124 -3.52 -5.91 14.04
CA ASP A 124 -4.97 -6.04 13.83
C ASP A 124 -5.40 -5.33 12.54
N PHE A 125 -4.92 -4.10 12.33
CA PHE A 125 -5.18 -3.34 11.12
C PHE A 125 -4.47 -3.96 9.91
N LYS A 126 -3.22 -4.42 10.08
CA LYS A 126 -2.48 -5.17 9.07
C LYS A 126 -3.29 -6.38 8.56
N ARG A 127 -3.84 -7.19 9.48
CA ARG A 127 -4.67 -8.35 9.12
C ARG A 127 -5.98 -7.93 8.43
N ALA A 128 -6.67 -6.93 8.96
CA ALA A 128 -7.91 -6.44 8.39
C ALA A 128 -7.73 -5.87 6.97
N MET A 129 -6.57 -5.27 6.69
CA MET A 129 -6.17 -4.79 5.36
C MET A 129 -5.64 -5.87 4.44
N ASN A 130 -5.45 -7.12 4.92
CA ASN A 130 -4.81 -8.23 4.20
C ASN A 130 -3.41 -7.87 3.70
N VAL A 131 -2.64 -7.18 4.54
CA VAL A 131 -1.25 -6.79 4.24
C VAL A 131 -0.32 -7.99 4.39
N GLY A 132 0.41 -8.29 3.32
CA GLY A 132 1.44 -9.33 3.28
C GLY A 132 2.83 -8.80 3.67
N PRO A 133 3.81 -8.87 2.76
CA PRO A 133 5.12 -8.25 2.97
C PRO A 133 5.02 -6.73 3.04
N ILE A 134 5.94 -6.12 3.79
CA ILE A 134 6.09 -4.65 3.88
C ILE A 134 7.37 -4.20 3.16
N PRO A 135 7.43 -2.94 2.64
CA PRO A 135 6.36 -1.95 2.67
C PRO A 135 5.17 -2.37 1.81
N GLN A 136 3.96 -2.10 2.31
CA GLN A 136 2.77 -2.16 1.48
C GLN A 136 2.01 -0.85 1.63
N THR A 137 1.84 -0.16 0.50
CA THR A 137 1.33 1.20 0.43
C THR A 137 0.03 1.23 -0.35
N PHE A 138 -0.95 1.96 0.18
CA PHE A 138 -2.28 2.13 -0.38
C PHE A 138 -2.53 3.60 -0.66
N VAL A 139 -3.19 3.90 -1.78
CA VAL A 139 -3.79 5.21 -2.02
C VAL A 139 -5.30 5.10 -1.77
N VAL A 140 -5.79 6.01 -0.97
CA VAL A 140 -7.19 6.09 -0.53
C VAL A 140 -7.76 7.41 -1.00
N ASN A 141 -8.94 7.39 -1.62
CA ASN A 141 -9.61 8.60 -2.06
C ASN A 141 -10.31 9.33 -0.91
N GLY A 142 -10.81 10.54 -1.16
CA GLY A 142 -11.49 11.37 -0.16
C GLY A 142 -12.78 10.76 0.41
N LYS A 143 -13.27 9.63 -0.16
CA LYS A 143 -14.43 8.88 0.35
C LYS A 143 -14.02 7.70 1.26
N GLY A 144 -12.71 7.53 1.51
CA GLY A 144 -12.17 6.43 2.29
C GLY A 144 -12.10 5.10 1.52
N GLU A 145 -12.14 5.15 0.18
CA GLU A 145 -12.06 3.97 -0.68
C GLU A 145 -10.62 3.76 -1.14
N ILE A 146 -10.13 2.52 -1.06
CA ILE A 146 -8.82 2.12 -1.56
C ILE A 146 -8.91 2.05 -3.07
N VAL A 147 -8.12 2.87 -3.76
CA VAL A 147 -8.13 2.98 -5.22
C VAL A 147 -6.85 2.44 -5.87
N TRP A 148 -5.81 2.25 -5.08
CA TRP A 148 -4.55 1.69 -5.55
C TRP A 148 -3.75 1.07 -4.40
N GLN A 149 -2.89 0.11 -4.72
CA GLN A 149 -1.97 -0.48 -3.76
C GLN A 149 -0.67 -0.94 -4.46
N HIS A 150 0.41 -0.91 -3.70
CA HIS A 150 1.73 -1.36 -4.12
C HIS A 150 2.41 -2.12 -2.99
N THR A 151 3.22 -3.09 -3.33
CA THR A 151 4.02 -3.88 -2.37
C THR A 151 5.48 -3.85 -2.77
N SER A 152 6.37 -3.71 -1.83
CA SER A 152 7.81 -3.50 -1.99
C SER A 152 8.16 -2.09 -2.48
N PHE A 153 9.42 -1.69 -2.30
CA PHE A 153 9.96 -0.42 -2.75
C PHE A 153 11.19 -0.64 -3.64
N SER A 154 11.23 0.05 -4.76
CA SER A 154 12.42 0.27 -5.60
C SER A 154 12.61 1.76 -5.79
N GLU A 155 13.85 2.19 -5.96
CA GLU A 155 14.18 3.61 -6.21
C GLU A 155 13.43 4.12 -7.44
N GLY A 156 12.73 5.24 -7.29
CA GLY A 156 11.87 5.83 -8.32
C GLY A 156 10.39 5.43 -8.25
N SER A 157 10.01 4.40 -7.46
CA SER A 157 8.59 4.00 -7.34
C SER A 157 7.71 5.05 -6.62
N GLU A 158 8.32 6.00 -5.90
CA GLU A 158 7.63 7.17 -5.37
C GLU A 158 7.06 8.07 -6.48
N LEU A 159 7.65 8.06 -7.67
CA LEU A 159 7.13 8.81 -8.83
C LEU A 159 5.82 8.21 -9.35
N ASP A 160 5.70 6.89 -9.37
CA ASP A 160 4.46 6.21 -9.73
C ASP A 160 3.37 6.49 -8.69
N LEU A 161 3.76 6.51 -7.40
CA LEU A 161 2.84 6.80 -6.30
C LEU A 161 2.23 8.20 -6.43
N ILE A 162 3.06 9.24 -6.69
CA ILE A 162 2.54 10.61 -6.82
C ILE A 162 1.65 10.78 -8.06
N GLU A 163 1.93 10.08 -9.16
CA GLU A 163 1.05 10.12 -10.34
C GLU A 163 -0.35 9.56 -10.01
N VAL A 164 -0.42 8.50 -9.21
CA VAL A 164 -1.70 7.96 -8.72
C VAL A 164 -2.40 8.98 -7.82
N VAL A 165 -1.67 9.59 -6.87
CA VAL A 165 -2.22 10.60 -5.95
C VAL A 165 -2.77 11.81 -6.72
N ARG A 166 -2.06 12.28 -7.76
CA ARG A 166 -2.50 13.37 -8.64
C ARG A 166 -3.82 13.07 -9.34
N LYS A 167 -3.97 11.84 -9.87
CA LYS A 167 -5.24 11.39 -10.48
C LYS A 167 -6.38 11.42 -9.47
N VAL A 168 -6.13 10.86 -8.28
CA VAL A 168 -7.13 10.83 -7.21
C VAL A 168 -7.52 12.24 -6.76
N ALA A 169 -6.55 13.16 -6.64
CA ALA A 169 -6.82 14.55 -6.28
C ALA A 169 -7.71 15.28 -7.31
N LYS A 170 -7.57 14.91 -8.60
CA LYS A 170 -8.41 15.45 -9.69
C LYS A 170 -9.75 14.71 -9.83
N GLY A 171 -10.01 13.66 -9.04
CA GLY A 171 -11.21 12.82 -9.16
C GLY A 171 -11.20 11.89 -10.37
N GLU A 172 -10.03 11.63 -10.94
CA GLU A 172 -9.84 10.72 -12.07
C GLU A 172 -9.82 9.25 -11.62
N GLU A 173 -10.25 8.34 -12.48
CA GLU A 173 -10.16 6.90 -12.20
C GLU A 173 -8.69 6.42 -12.29
N VAL A 174 -8.30 5.62 -11.31
CA VAL A 174 -7.03 4.91 -11.31
C VAL A 174 -7.26 3.53 -11.97
N LYS A 175 -6.53 3.28 -13.04
CA LYS A 175 -6.56 2.01 -13.77
C LYS A 175 -5.39 1.14 -13.36
#